data_e8cb66e28c1916e26db4537ed346e081
#
_entry.id   e8cb66e28c1916e26db4537ed346e081
#
_cell.length_a   1.000
_cell.length_b   1.000
_cell.length_c   1.000
_cell.angle_alpha   90.00
_cell.angle_beta   90.00
_cell.angle_gamma   90.00
#
_symmetry.space_group_name_H-M   'P 1'
#
loop_
_entity.id
_entity.type
_entity.pdbx_description
1 polymer ?
#
loop_
_entity_poly.entity_id
_entity_poly.type
_entity_poly.pdbx_seq_one_letter_code
_entity_poly.pdbx_strand_id
1 'polypeptide(L)'
;MEINRIGAWGLVETRYSSRDMTTKKELLKDQIQHLDIKQHNVVGLVDAMASMAYSSRDLARAAHIYEMMLRDTECGVILCLAGSLISAGLQKVIVDLVRNNMVDAIVSTGANIVDQDFFEALGFRHYIAGDEYKYGGGDANLRELMIDRIYDTFIDEDELRICDDVMKQITDSLEPRAYSSREFIQAMGKYLVDHKRTPKDGEHDSIVLACYEKDVPIFCPAFSDCSAGFGLVAHQHERRGKAVVSIDSAKDFYELTQLKIANPTTGLLMIGGGVPKNFAQDIVVAADVLGVDASMHKYAIQITVADARDGALSGSTLKEASSWGKVDLTYEQMVFAEATIAFPLIAGYAFHKDAYKARTGKKFAAVLEPVTA
;
A
#
# COMPACT_ATOMS: atom_id res chain seq x y z
N MET A 1 -62.48 -32.52 -3.64
CA MET A 1 -61.86 -31.39 -2.92
C MET A 1 -60.51 -31.89 -2.44
N GLU A 2 -59.52 -31.88 -3.34
CA GLU A 2 -58.17 -32.38 -3.08
C GLU A 2 -57.28 -31.24 -2.62
N ILE A 3 -56.67 -31.40 -1.47
CA ILE A 3 -55.72 -30.46 -0.92
C ILE A 3 -54.34 -30.82 -1.47
N ASN A 4 -53.88 -30.07 -2.44
CA ASN A 4 -52.51 -30.21 -2.94
C ASN A 4 -51.51 -29.65 -1.91
N ARG A 5 -50.62 -30.51 -1.43
CA ARG A 5 -49.46 -30.22 -0.60
C ARG A 5 -48.46 -29.39 -1.44
N ILE A 6 -48.09 -28.24 -0.91
CA ILE A 6 -46.97 -27.46 -1.42
C ILE A 6 -45.66 -28.20 -1.04
N GLY A 7 -45.00 -28.75 -2.02
CA GLY A 7 -43.71 -29.41 -1.90
C GLY A 7 -42.58 -28.39 -1.81
N ALA A 8 -41.60 -28.79 -1.01
CA ALA A 8 -40.39 -28.04 -0.62
C ALA A 8 -39.56 -27.53 -1.79
N TRP A 9 -38.96 -26.36 -1.54
CA TRP A 9 -37.67 -25.88 -2.01
C TRP A 9 -37.20 -26.38 -3.41
N GLY A 10 -37.66 -25.74 -4.46
CA GLY A 10 -37.10 -25.89 -5.79
C GLY A 10 -35.69 -25.27 -5.83
N LEU A 11 -34.66 -26.11 -5.74
CA LEU A 11 -33.33 -25.76 -6.23
C LEU A 11 -33.47 -25.50 -7.74
N VAL A 12 -33.35 -24.26 -8.14
CA VAL A 12 -33.15 -23.90 -9.53
C VAL A 12 -31.74 -24.40 -9.89
N GLU A 13 -31.67 -25.60 -10.46
CA GLU A 13 -30.49 -26.00 -11.22
C GLU A 13 -30.38 -25.03 -12.40
N THR A 14 -29.58 -23.97 -12.24
CA THR A 14 -29.08 -23.23 -13.37
C THR A 14 -28.20 -24.20 -14.17
N ARG A 15 -28.80 -24.83 -15.19
CA ARG A 15 -28.05 -25.51 -16.24
C ARG A 15 -27.22 -24.43 -16.93
N TYR A 16 -25.94 -24.32 -16.55
CA TYR A 16 -24.96 -23.65 -17.39
C TYR A 16 -24.96 -24.40 -18.73
N SER A 17 -25.51 -23.77 -19.75
CA SER A 17 -25.29 -24.12 -21.14
C SER A 17 -23.78 -24.21 -21.34
N SER A 18 -23.29 -25.19 -22.09
CA SER A 18 -21.92 -25.27 -22.57
C SER A 18 -21.64 -24.06 -23.48
N ARG A 19 -21.43 -22.87 -22.87
CA ARG A 19 -20.68 -21.80 -23.50
C ARG A 19 -19.23 -22.29 -23.56
N ASP A 20 -18.56 -22.06 -24.69
CA ASP A 20 -17.17 -22.34 -24.85
C ASP A 20 -16.42 -21.94 -23.57
N MET A 21 -15.72 -22.91 -22.94
CA MET A 21 -15.02 -22.65 -21.68
C MET A 21 -13.95 -21.61 -21.96
N THR A 22 -14.13 -20.41 -21.43
CA THR A 22 -13.16 -19.33 -21.56
C THR A 22 -11.82 -19.82 -21.00
N THR A 23 -10.77 -19.70 -21.77
CA THR A 23 -9.44 -20.19 -21.38
C THR A 23 -8.76 -19.18 -20.45
N LYS A 24 -7.82 -19.65 -19.61
CA LYS A 24 -6.98 -18.77 -18.77
C LYS A 24 -6.34 -17.64 -19.60
N LYS A 25 -5.85 -17.94 -20.79
CA LYS A 25 -5.21 -16.96 -21.70
C LYS A 25 -6.18 -15.88 -22.18
N GLU A 26 -7.45 -16.19 -22.37
CA GLU A 26 -8.46 -15.22 -22.78
C GLU A 26 -8.85 -14.29 -21.63
N LEU A 27 -8.83 -14.77 -20.40
CA LEU A 27 -9.11 -13.98 -19.21
C LEU A 27 -7.93 -13.08 -18.81
N LEU A 28 -6.70 -13.55 -18.98
CA LEU A 28 -5.47 -12.80 -18.67
C LEU A 28 -4.92 -12.06 -19.90
N LYS A 29 -5.78 -11.28 -20.58
CA LYS A 29 -5.42 -10.59 -21.83
C LYS A 29 -5.18 -9.10 -21.63
N ASP A 30 -6.12 -8.43 -20.97
CA ASP A 30 -6.13 -6.99 -20.86
C ASP A 30 -5.48 -6.57 -19.55
N GLN A 31 -4.25 -6.04 -19.62
CA GLN A 31 -3.45 -5.67 -18.46
C GLN A 31 -3.94 -4.36 -17.83
N ILE A 32 -3.90 -4.30 -16.51
CA ILE A 32 -4.07 -3.03 -15.77
C ILE A 32 -2.97 -2.06 -16.19
N GLN A 33 -3.36 -0.82 -16.44
CA GLN A 33 -2.46 0.27 -16.80
C GLN A 33 -2.27 1.20 -15.60
N HIS A 34 -1.01 1.51 -15.27
CA HIS A 34 -0.71 2.43 -14.17
C HIS A 34 -0.81 3.89 -14.62
N LEU A 35 -1.52 4.69 -13.83
CA LEU A 35 -1.71 6.11 -14.09
C LEU A 35 -0.40 6.90 -13.90
N ASP A 36 -0.02 7.69 -14.91
CA ASP A 36 1.12 8.60 -14.85
C ASP A 36 0.64 10.03 -14.53
N ILE A 37 0.78 10.46 -13.29
CA ILE A 37 0.38 11.82 -12.86
C ILE A 37 1.15 12.92 -13.56
N LYS A 38 2.33 12.65 -14.10
CA LYS A 38 3.15 13.66 -14.81
C LYS A 38 2.53 14.10 -16.13
N GLN A 39 1.71 13.21 -16.75
CA GLN A 39 1.06 13.48 -18.02
C GLN A 39 -0.26 14.27 -17.87
N HIS A 40 -0.78 14.40 -16.65
CA HIS A 40 -2.11 14.95 -16.41
C HIS A 40 -2.07 16.09 -15.39
N ASN A 41 -2.05 17.33 -15.88
CA ASN A 41 -2.12 18.49 -14.99
C ASN A 41 -3.56 18.71 -14.48
N VAL A 42 -3.77 18.43 -13.22
CA VAL A 42 -5.07 18.51 -12.54
C VAL A 42 -5.24 19.78 -11.70
N VAL A 43 -4.27 20.70 -11.70
CA VAL A 43 -4.27 21.88 -10.84
C VAL A 43 -5.55 22.71 -11.00
N GLY A 44 -5.90 23.09 -12.23
CA GLY A 44 -7.10 23.90 -12.48
C GLY A 44 -8.40 23.20 -12.07
N LEU A 45 -8.48 21.88 -12.22
CA LEU A 45 -9.64 21.08 -11.78
C LEU A 45 -9.76 21.09 -10.24
N VAL A 46 -8.68 20.79 -9.55
CA VAL A 46 -8.67 20.71 -8.07
C VAL A 46 -8.89 22.10 -7.44
N ASP A 47 -8.31 23.16 -8.01
CA ASP A 47 -8.56 24.53 -7.58
C ASP A 47 -10.05 24.91 -7.72
N ALA A 48 -10.71 24.51 -8.80
CA ALA A 48 -12.15 24.73 -8.98
C ALA A 48 -12.99 23.94 -7.96
N MET A 49 -12.56 22.73 -7.57
CA MET A 49 -13.22 21.92 -6.54
C MET A 49 -13.26 22.60 -5.18
N ALA A 50 -12.32 23.51 -4.86
CA ALA A 50 -12.31 24.26 -3.61
C ALA A 50 -13.56 25.13 -3.40
N SER A 51 -14.22 25.56 -4.48
CA SER A 51 -15.46 26.33 -4.46
C SER A 51 -16.73 25.48 -4.49
N MET A 52 -16.58 24.15 -4.54
CA MET A 52 -17.70 23.20 -4.51
C MET A 52 -18.09 22.85 -3.06
N ALA A 53 -18.87 21.79 -2.89
CA ALA A 53 -19.29 21.24 -1.60
C ALA A 53 -18.93 19.75 -1.47
N TYR A 54 -19.13 19.17 -0.30
CA TYR A 54 -18.92 17.77 0.02
C TYR A 54 -17.47 17.32 -0.25
N SER A 55 -17.28 16.06 -0.64
CA SER A 55 -15.96 15.45 -0.83
C SER A 55 -15.07 16.20 -1.84
N SER A 56 -15.64 16.95 -2.79
CA SER A 56 -14.86 17.77 -3.74
C SER A 56 -14.08 18.87 -3.02
N ARG A 57 -14.74 19.60 -2.10
CA ARG A 57 -14.06 20.64 -1.30
C ARG A 57 -13.03 20.02 -0.34
N ASP A 58 -13.37 18.88 0.24
CA ASP A 58 -12.46 18.16 1.15
C ASP A 58 -11.22 17.66 0.41
N LEU A 59 -11.38 17.15 -0.82
CA LEU A 59 -10.29 16.74 -1.69
C LEU A 59 -9.37 17.92 -2.04
N ALA A 60 -9.94 19.07 -2.42
CA ALA A 60 -9.16 20.26 -2.74
C ALA A 60 -8.37 20.74 -1.51
N ARG A 61 -9.00 20.74 -0.31
CA ARG A 61 -8.31 21.09 0.94
C ARG A 61 -7.18 20.10 1.25
N ALA A 62 -7.41 18.80 1.07
CA ALA A 62 -6.38 17.79 1.25
C ALA A 62 -5.20 18.00 0.28
N ALA A 63 -5.47 18.33 -0.99
CA ALA A 63 -4.43 18.63 -1.97
C ALA A 63 -3.59 19.85 -1.57
N HIS A 64 -4.21 20.92 -1.08
CA HIS A 64 -3.52 22.08 -0.53
C HIS A 64 -2.69 21.74 0.72
N ILE A 65 -3.21 20.90 1.63
CA ILE A 65 -2.46 20.46 2.81
C ILE A 65 -1.24 19.63 2.37
N TYR A 66 -1.37 18.76 1.36
CA TYR A 66 -0.22 18.00 0.84
C TYR A 66 0.81 18.93 0.18
N GLU A 67 0.39 19.93 -0.58
CA GLU A 67 1.28 20.98 -1.10
C GLU A 67 2.03 21.68 0.04
N MET A 68 1.34 22.10 1.10
CA MET A 68 1.95 22.74 2.27
C MET A 68 2.95 21.79 2.98
N MET A 69 2.57 20.53 3.17
CA MET A 69 3.43 19.48 3.75
C MET A 69 4.74 19.33 2.98
N LEU A 70 4.69 19.39 1.65
CA LEU A 70 5.86 19.29 0.80
C LEU A 70 6.71 20.57 0.78
N ARG A 71 6.11 21.74 0.91
CA ARG A 71 6.83 23.01 0.98
C ARG A 71 7.49 23.24 2.33
N ASP A 72 7.04 22.56 3.37
CA ASP A 72 7.70 22.53 4.68
C ASP A 72 8.90 21.59 4.63
N THR A 73 10.08 22.16 4.40
CA THR A 73 11.34 21.41 4.24
C THR A 73 11.76 20.65 5.50
N GLU A 74 11.24 21.00 6.67
CA GLU A 74 11.46 20.26 7.93
C GLU A 74 10.55 19.03 8.06
N CYS A 75 9.47 18.97 7.29
CA CYS A 75 8.49 17.90 7.40
C CYS A 75 8.98 16.59 6.78
N GLY A 76 9.06 15.52 7.57
CA GLY A 76 9.17 14.15 7.09
C GLY A 76 7.78 13.62 6.68
N VAL A 77 7.63 13.19 5.43
CA VAL A 77 6.35 12.71 4.90
C VAL A 77 6.26 11.20 4.97
N ILE A 78 5.27 10.69 5.69
CA ILE A 78 4.99 9.24 5.81
C ILE A 78 3.74 8.92 5.01
N LEU A 79 3.88 8.04 4.02
CA LEU A 79 2.76 7.53 3.22
C LEU A 79 2.27 6.22 3.80
N CYS A 80 0.97 6.13 4.12
CA CYS A 80 0.35 4.91 4.60
C CYS A 80 -0.54 4.31 3.50
N LEU A 81 -0.34 3.04 3.19
CA LEU A 81 -1.02 2.32 2.12
C LEU A 81 -1.76 1.11 2.68
N ALA A 82 -3.08 1.15 2.67
CA ALA A 82 -3.92 0.00 2.98
C ALA A 82 -4.58 -0.56 1.71
N GLY A 83 -5.18 -1.72 1.80
CA GLY A 83 -5.89 -2.36 0.69
C GLY A 83 -4.97 -2.89 -0.40
N SER A 84 -5.44 -2.84 -1.64
CA SER A 84 -4.81 -3.37 -2.85
C SER A 84 -4.77 -2.27 -3.91
N LEU A 85 -3.76 -1.42 -3.87
CA LEU A 85 -3.69 -0.19 -4.64
C LEU A 85 -2.90 -0.35 -5.95
N ILE A 86 -1.95 -1.26 -5.96
CA ILE A 86 -1.08 -1.50 -7.12
C ILE A 86 -1.87 -2.21 -8.21
N SER A 87 -2.57 -3.29 -7.85
CA SER A 87 -3.49 -4.00 -8.74
C SER A 87 -4.62 -3.11 -9.30
N ALA A 88 -4.87 -1.97 -8.66
CA ALA A 88 -5.83 -0.95 -9.12
C ALA A 88 -5.21 0.14 -10.02
N GLY A 89 -3.93 0.01 -10.40
CA GLY A 89 -3.28 0.93 -11.34
C GLY A 89 -2.56 2.13 -10.69
N LEU A 90 -2.27 2.09 -9.38
CA LEU A 90 -1.66 3.23 -8.65
C LEU A 90 -0.14 3.10 -8.42
N GLN A 91 0.53 2.04 -8.89
CA GLN A 91 1.96 1.85 -8.70
C GLN A 91 2.77 3.08 -9.15
N LYS A 92 2.56 3.54 -10.37
CA LYS A 92 3.33 4.64 -10.96
C LYS A 92 3.14 5.96 -10.21
N VAL A 93 1.94 6.21 -9.66
CA VAL A 93 1.70 7.37 -8.78
C VAL A 93 2.64 7.31 -7.59
N ILE A 94 2.70 6.18 -6.88
CA ILE A 94 3.52 6.02 -5.68
C ILE A 94 5.02 6.09 -6.01
N VAL A 95 5.45 5.43 -7.08
CA VAL A 95 6.83 5.50 -7.58
C VAL A 95 7.23 6.95 -7.87
N ASP A 96 6.38 7.72 -8.54
CA ASP A 96 6.64 9.13 -8.83
C ASP A 96 6.76 9.97 -7.55
N LEU A 97 5.97 9.70 -6.52
CA LEU A 97 6.12 10.37 -5.22
C LEU A 97 7.49 10.07 -4.60
N VAL A 98 7.93 8.82 -4.61
CA VAL A 98 9.23 8.41 -4.07
C VAL A 98 10.38 9.03 -4.88
N ARG A 99 10.35 8.88 -6.20
CA ARG A 99 11.41 9.37 -7.11
C ARG A 99 11.60 10.89 -7.02
N ASN A 100 10.53 11.63 -6.73
CA ASN A 100 10.56 13.09 -6.61
C ASN A 100 10.66 13.61 -5.16
N ASN A 101 11.08 12.77 -4.20
CA ASN A 101 11.23 13.13 -2.79
C ASN A 101 9.95 13.71 -2.15
N MET A 102 8.78 13.27 -2.61
CA MET A 102 7.49 13.67 -2.07
C MET A 102 7.04 12.79 -0.89
N VAL A 103 7.79 11.70 -0.63
CA VAL A 103 7.60 10.75 0.47
C VAL A 103 8.97 10.38 1.03
N ASP A 104 9.06 10.25 2.35
CA ASP A 104 10.30 9.94 3.07
C ASP A 104 10.26 8.56 3.79
N ALA A 105 9.07 8.03 4.06
CA ALA A 105 8.86 6.67 4.56
C ALA A 105 7.50 6.14 4.10
N ILE A 106 7.37 4.82 3.98
CA ILE A 106 6.11 4.14 3.66
C ILE A 106 5.76 3.16 4.76
N VAL A 107 4.49 3.12 5.17
CA VAL A 107 3.91 2.07 6.00
C VAL A 107 2.79 1.43 5.21
N SER A 108 2.87 0.13 4.94
CA SER A 108 1.98 -0.51 3.96
C SER A 108 1.48 -1.89 4.43
N THR A 109 0.47 -2.40 3.73
CA THR A 109 0.13 -3.82 3.73
C THR A 109 1.17 -4.60 2.93
N GLY A 110 1.38 -5.87 3.28
CA GLY A 110 2.20 -6.78 2.50
C GLY A 110 1.64 -7.00 1.09
N ALA A 111 0.33 -7.02 0.95
CA ALA A 111 -0.34 -7.13 -0.34
C ALA A 111 0.13 -6.08 -1.36
N ASN A 112 0.20 -4.80 -0.97
CA ASN A 112 0.71 -3.75 -1.87
C ASN A 112 2.18 -3.96 -2.26
N ILE A 113 3.03 -4.33 -1.31
CA ILE A 113 4.49 -4.34 -1.48
C ILE A 113 4.98 -5.66 -2.09
N VAL A 114 4.43 -6.79 -1.64
CA VAL A 114 4.91 -8.13 -2.03
C VAL A 114 4.07 -8.71 -3.15
N ASP A 115 2.75 -8.89 -2.92
CA ASP A 115 1.86 -9.60 -3.84
C ASP A 115 1.57 -8.79 -5.11
N GLN A 116 1.80 -7.49 -5.09
CA GLN A 116 1.48 -6.61 -6.21
C GLN A 116 2.72 -5.89 -6.76
N ASP A 117 3.41 -5.03 -5.99
CA ASP A 117 4.55 -4.27 -6.52
C ASP A 117 5.74 -5.17 -6.87
N PHE A 118 6.17 -6.03 -5.94
CA PHE A 118 7.30 -6.94 -6.18
C PHE A 118 6.94 -8.01 -7.22
N PHE A 119 5.71 -8.51 -7.23
CA PHE A 119 5.16 -9.40 -8.25
C PHE A 119 5.31 -8.78 -9.65
N GLU A 120 4.91 -7.52 -9.84
CA GLU A 120 5.08 -6.83 -11.12
C GLU A 120 6.56 -6.58 -11.44
N ALA A 121 7.39 -6.29 -10.43
CA ALA A 121 8.84 -6.14 -10.61
C ALA A 121 9.53 -7.44 -11.07
N LEU A 122 8.96 -8.61 -10.75
CA LEU A 122 9.40 -9.90 -11.27
C LEU A 122 9.05 -10.08 -12.75
N GLY A 123 8.19 -9.25 -13.31
CA GLY A 123 7.78 -9.27 -14.72
C GLY A 123 6.34 -9.72 -14.96
N PHE A 124 5.59 -10.00 -13.91
CA PHE A 124 4.20 -10.44 -13.94
C PHE A 124 3.23 -9.25 -14.04
N ARG A 125 1.93 -9.50 -14.23
CA ARG A 125 0.94 -8.43 -14.46
C ARG A 125 -0.38 -8.74 -13.78
N HIS A 126 -1.11 -7.65 -13.49
CA HIS A 126 -2.52 -7.69 -13.13
C HIS A 126 -3.38 -7.46 -14.37
N TYR A 127 -4.57 -8.03 -14.40
CA TYR A 127 -5.43 -8.03 -15.58
C TYR A 127 -6.84 -7.54 -15.24
N ILE A 128 -7.50 -6.89 -16.20
CA ILE A 128 -8.87 -6.40 -16.07
C ILE A 128 -9.82 -7.60 -16.12
N ALA A 129 -10.63 -7.77 -15.08
CA ALA A 129 -11.74 -8.73 -15.08
C ALA A 129 -12.94 -8.18 -15.86
N GLY A 130 -13.61 -9.04 -16.64
CA GLY A 130 -14.86 -8.68 -17.29
C GLY A 130 -15.96 -8.32 -16.28
N ASP A 131 -16.94 -7.52 -16.71
CA ASP A 131 -18.03 -7.05 -15.84
C ASP A 131 -18.85 -8.18 -15.24
N GLU A 132 -18.92 -9.35 -15.90
CA GLU A 132 -19.59 -10.55 -15.40
C GLU A 132 -18.98 -11.10 -14.10
N TYR A 133 -17.70 -10.82 -13.82
CA TYR A 133 -17.00 -11.24 -12.61
C TYR A 133 -17.15 -10.23 -11.47
N LYS A 134 -17.39 -8.96 -11.80
CA LYS A 134 -17.40 -7.83 -10.84
C LYS A 134 -18.42 -7.97 -9.73
N TYR A 135 -19.58 -8.53 -10.02
CA TYR A 135 -20.71 -8.66 -9.08
C TYR A 135 -20.93 -10.08 -8.57
N GLY A 136 -19.94 -10.94 -8.70
CA GLY A 136 -19.97 -12.32 -8.22
C GLY A 136 -20.55 -13.27 -9.25
N GLY A 137 -19.69 -14.04 -9.87
CA GLY A 137 -20.01 -15.09 -10.82
C GLY A 137 -18.73 -15.70 -11.34
N GLY A 138 -18.70 -17.01 -11.51
CA GLY A 138 -17.57 -17.70 -12.12
C GLY A 138 -16.35 -17.90 -11.22
N ASP A 139 -16.35 -17.52 -9.92
CA ASP A 139 -15.20 -17.69 -9.04
C ASP A 139 -14.76 -19.17 -8.91
N ALA A 140 -15.70 -20.12 -8.96
CA ALA A 140 -15.35 -21.53 -8.99
C ALA A 140 -14.58 -21.92 -10.26
N ASN A 141 -14.93 -21.36 -11.40
CA ASN A 141 -14.19 -21.57 -12.65
C ASN A 141 -12.83 -20.87 -12.64
N LEU A 142 -12.73 -19.66 -12.08
CA LEU A 142 -11.45 -18.98 -11.89
C LEU A 142 -10.47 -19.83 -11.08
N ARG A 143 -10.95 -20.44 -9.98
CA ARG A 143 -10.16 -21.36 -9.16
C ARG A 143 -9.66 -22.56 -9.94
N GLU A 144 -10.49 -23.16 -10.80
CA GLU A 144 -10.05 -24.29 -11.65
C GLU A 144 -9.01 -23.84 -12.67
N LEU A 145 -9.02 -22.59 -13.09
CA LEU A 145 -8.06 -21.99 -14.01
C LEU A 145 -6.81 -21.42 -13.31
N MET A 146 -6.72 -21.54 -11.97
CA MET A 146 -5.65 -20.93 -11.18
C MET A 146 -5.55 -19.43 -11.41
N ILE A 147 -6.68 -18.74 -11.27
CA ILE A 147 -6.80 -17.28 -11.34
C ILE A 147 -7.42 -16.77 -10.05
N ASP A 148 -6.72 -15.88 -9.37
CA ASP A 148 -7.23 -15.14 -8.24
C ASP A 148 -7.91 -13.84 -8.70
N ARG A 149 -8.90 -13.40 -7.95
CA ARG A 149 -9.65 -12.18 -8.23
C ARG A 149 -9.67 -11.22 -7.05
N ILE A 150 -9.31 -9.97 -7.33
CA ILE A 150 -9.52 -8.84 -6.42
C ILE A 150 -10.55 -7.92 -7.07
N TYR A 151 -11.82 -7.99 -6.66
CA TYR A 151 -12.95 -7.25 -7.20
C TYR A 151 -13.08 -7.38 -8.74
N ASP A 152 -12.54 -6.44 -9.53
CA ASP A 152 -12.54 -6.43 -11.00
C ASP A 152 -11.13 -6.56 -11.60
N THR A 153 -10.24 -7.20 -10.86
CA THR A 153 -8.85 -7.44 -11.27
C THR A 153 -8.49 -8.91 -11.11
N PHE A 154 -7.81 -9.50 -12.09
CA PHE A 154 -7.29 -10.85 -12.05
C PHE A 154 -5.80 -10.91 -11.80
N ILE A 155 -5.38 -11.97 -11.11
CA ILE A 155 -3.99 -12.33 -10.85
C ILE A 155 -3.81 -13.79 -11.27
N ASP A 156 -2.70 -14.10 -11.96
CA ASP A 156 -2.31 -15.47 -12.24
C ASP A 156 -1.74 -16.13 -10.96
N GLU A 157 -2.44 -17.13 -10.41
CA GLU A 157 -2.04 -17.82 -9.18
C GLU A 157 -0.71 -18.58 -9.38
N ASP A 158 -0.45 -19.12 -10.57
CA ASP A 158 0.83 -19.80 -10.85
C ASP A 158 1.99 -18.82 -10.81
N GLU A 159 1.81 -17.59 -11.32
CA GLU A 159 2.80 -16.52 -11.25
C GLU A 159 2.98 -16.01 -9.80
N LEU A 160 1.90 -15.93 -9.02
CA LEU A 160 1.97 -15.54 -7.61
C LEU A 160 2.75 -16.56 -6.78
N ARG A 161 2.61 -17.85 -7.06
CA ARG A 161 3.42 -18.92 -6.44
C ARG A 161 4.92 -18.77 -6.74
N ILE A 162 5.28 -18.28 -7.93
CA ILE A 162 6.68 -17.96 -8.22
C ILE A 162 7.16 -16.80 -7.31
N CYS A 163 6.31 -15.84 -7.03
CA CYS A 163 6.61 -14.78 -6.05
C CYS A 163 6.87 -15.36 -4.66
N ASP A 164 6.04 -16.31 -4.18
CA ASP A 164 6.25 -17.02 -2.91
C ASP A 164 7.62 -17.73 -2.86
N ASP A 165 7.98 -18.41 -3.94
CA ASP A 165 9.27 -19.12 -4.05
C ASP A 165 10.46 -18.14 -4.03
N VAL A 166 10.33 -16.97 -4.66
CA VAL A 166 11.35 -15.92 -4.59
C VAL A 166 11.47 -15.37 -3.18
N MET A 167 10.35 -15.18 -2.47
CA MET A 167 10.37 -14.78 -1.06
C MET A 167 11.12 -15.80 -0.20
N LYS A 168 10.88 -17.09 -0.43
CA LYS A 168 11.64 -18.16 0.23
C LYS A 168 13.13 -18.09 -0.10
N GLN A 169 13.52 -17.89 -1.36
CA GLN A 169 14.92 -17.76 -1.77
C GLN A 169 15.62 -16.59 -1.07
N ILE A 170 14.96 -15.42 -0.99
CA ILE A 170 15.49 -14.28 -0.24
C ILE A 170 15.66 -14.65 1.24
N THR A 171 14.63 -15.26 1.85
CA THR A 171 14.67 -15.71 3.25
C THR A 171 15.84 -16.67 3.51
N ASP A 172 16.04 -17.65 2.62
CA ASP A 172 17.10 -18.65 2.76
C ASP A 172 18.52 -18.06 2.62
N SER A 173 18.64 -16.91 1.97
CA SER A 173 19.90 -16.17 1.80
C SER A 173 20.30 -15.32 2.99
N LEU A 174 19.37 -15.06 3.90
CA LEU A 174 19.58 -14.21 5.07
C LEU A 174 20.14 -15.00 6.27
N GLU A 175 20.91 -14.31 7.12
CA GLU A 175 21.36 -14.86 8.39
C GLU A 175 20.16 -15.17 9.31
N PRO A 176 20.11 -16.33 9.96
CA PRO A 176 19.00 -16.70 10.84
C PRO A 176 18.91 -15.81 12.08
N ARG A 177 18.07 -14.80 12.06
CA ARG A 177 17.75 -13.90 13.18
C ARG A 177 16.37 -13.27 12.98
N ALA A 178 15.93 -12.47 13.96
CA ALA A 178 14.77 -11.61 13.82
C ALA A 178 15.13 -10.35 12.97
N TYR A 179 14.30 -10.04 11.99
CA TYR A 179 14.37 -8.87 11.12
C TYR A 179 13.16 -7.99 11.31
N SER A 180 13.29 -6.67 11.17
CA SER A 180 12.13 -5.86 10.86
C SER A 180 11.66 -6.15 9.43
N SER A 181 10.40 -5.88 9.10
CA SER A 181 9.93 -5.97 7.72
C SER A 181 10.73 -5.04 6.80
N ARG A 182 11.12 -3.87 7.31
CA ARG A 182 11.99 -2.93 6.58
C ARG A 182 13.31 -3.55 6.15
N GLU A 183 14.01 -4.25 7.06
CA GLU A 183 15.27 -4.93 6.71
C GLU A 183 15.05 -6.00 5.65
N PHE A 184 13.96 -6.75 5.74
CA PHE A 184 13.60 -7.76 4.75
C PHE A 184 13.27 -7.14 3.39
N ILE A 185 12.51 -6.04 3.36
CA ILE A 185 12.17 -5.32 2.12
C ILE A 185 13.41 -4.68 1.48
N GLN A 186 14.40 -4.26 2.27
CA GLN A 186 15.72 -3.90 1.73
C GLN A 186 16.40 -5.06 1.01
N ALA A 187 16.31 -6.28 1.54
CA ALA A 187 16.84 -7.46 0.86
C ALA A 187 16.07 -7.77 -0.44
N MET A 188 14.75 -7.50 -0.48
CA MET A 188 13.96 -7.57 -1.72
C MET A 188 14.44 -6.54 -2.76
N GLY A 189 14.68 -5.30 -2.36
CA GLY A 189 15.23 -4.25 -3.24
C GLY A 189 16.60 -4.64 -3.80
N LYS A 190 17.48 -5.16 -2.94
CA LYS A 190 18.79 -5.70 -3.36
C LYS A 190 18.63 -6.85 -4.36
N TYR A 191 17.69 -7.77 -4.12
CA TYR A 191 17.40 -8.87 -5.05
C TYR A 191 17.02 -8.35 -6.44
N LEU A 192 16.17 -7.31 -6.53
CA LEU A 192 15.79 -6.72 -7.81
C LEU A 192 17.01 -6.14 -8.56
N VAL A 193 17.89 -5.43 -7.87
CA VAL A 193 19.14 -4.90 -8.45
C VAL A 193 20.06 -6.03 -8.93
N ASP A 194 20.32 -7.02 -8.09
CA ASP A 194 21.25 -8.12 -8.38
C ASP A 194 20.77 -8.96 -9.58
N HIS A 195 19.45 -9.12 -9.74
CA HIS A 195 18.84 -9.87 -10.84
C HIS A 195 18.46 -9.00 -12.05
N LYS A 196 18.94 -7.74 -12.08
CA LYS A 196 18.70 -6.79 -13.17
C LYS A 196 17.22 -6.62 -13.50
N ARG A 197 16.38 -6.63 -12.47
CA ARG A 197 14.95 -6.33 -12.54
C ARG A 197 14.71 -4.81 -12.49
N THR A 198 15.58 -4.04 -13.11
CA THR A 198 15.46 -2.60 -13.25
C THR A 198 14.67 -2.27 -14.51
N PRO A 199 13.84 -1.23 -14.48
CA PRO A 199 13.04 -0.85 -15.65
C PRO A 199 13.95 -0.55 -16.84
N LYS A 200 13.58 -1.10 -17.98
CA LYS A 200 14.18 -0.71 -19.26
C LYS A 200 13.34 0.45 -19.80
N ASP A 201 13.98 1.62 -19.91
CA ASP A 201 13.40 2.82 -20.58
C ASP A 201 12.01 3.24 -20.07
N GLY A 202 11.75 3.12 -18.76
CA GLY A 202 10.54 3.64 -18.11
C GLY A 202 9.33 2.72 -18.14
N GLU A 203 9.46 1.48 -18.58
CA GLU A 203 8.28 0.62 -18.72
C GLU A 203 7.77 0.03 -17.40
N HIS A 204 8.58 -0.26 -16.40
CA HIS A 204 8.09 -0.88 -15.16
C HIS A 204 9.05 -0.59 -14.01
N ASP A 205 8.91 0.58 -13.40
CA ASP A 205 9.54 0.88 -12.12
C ASP A 205 8.78 0.14 -10.99
N SER A 206 9.38 0.04 -9.82
CA SER A 206 8.80 -0.62 -8.66
C SER A 206 8.94 0.29 -7.45
N ILE A 207 7.98 0.24 -6.54
CA ILE A 207 8.01 0.97 -5.27
C ILE A 207 9.19 0.46 -4.43
N VAL A 208 9.35 -0.87 -4.35
CA VAL A 208 10.47 -1.50 -3.62
C VAL A 208 11.81 -1.05 -4.18
N LEU A 209 11.98 -1.06 -5.51
CA LEU A 209 13.21 -0.63 -6.17
C LEU A 209 13.46 0.87 -5.98
N ALA A 210 12.44 1.71 -6.22
CA ALA A 210 12.55 3.15 -6.05
C ALA A 210 12.92 3.53 -4.61
N CYS A 211 12.30 2.90 -3.63
CA CYS A 211 12.59 3.10 -2.21
C CYS A 211 13.99 2.63 -1.82
N TYR A 212 14.44 1.48 -2.34
CA TYR A 212 15.80 0.98 -2.13
C TYR A 212 16.85 1.96 -2.65
N GLU A 213 16.69 2.47 -3.87
CA GLU A 213 17.62 3.42 -4.51
C GLU A 213 17.58 4.83 -3.90
N LYS A 214 16.47 5.22 -3.25
CA LYS A 214 16.27 6.56 -2.67
C LYS A 214 16.46 6.61 -1.15
N ASP A 215 16.84 5.51 -0.51
CA ASP A 215 16.95 5.40 0.94
C ASP A 215 15.63 5.72 1.68
N VAL A 216 14.49 5.35 1.09
CA VAL A 216 13.15 5.48 1.68
C VAL A 216 12.75 4.15 2.33
N PRO A 217 12.64 4.06 3.66
CA PRO A 217 12.27 2.82 4.33
C PRO A 217 10.79 2.48 4.10
N ILE A 218 10.51 1.18 3.91
CA ILE A 218 9.15 0.62 3.84
C ILE A 218 8.94 -0.30 5.04
N PHE A 219 7.85 -0.11 5.76
CA PHE A 219 7.42 -0.93 6.89
C PHE A 219 6.11 -1.63 6.55
N CYS A 220 6.05 -2.94 6.79
CA CYS A 220 4.84 -3.75 6.68
C CYS A 220 4.58 -4.45 8.02
N PRO A 221 3.84 -3.83 8.95
CA PRO A 221 3.69 -4.36 10.30
C PRO A 221 3.02 -5.73 10.38
N ALA A 222 2.17 -6.08 9.41
CA ALA A 222 1.55 -7.40 9.26
C ALA A 222 2.19 -8.18 8.10
N PHE A 223 3.51 -8.28 8.08
CA PHE A 223 4.31 -8.78 6.96
C PHE A 223 4.01 -10.25 6.58
N SER A 224 3.52 -11.06 7.51
CA SER A 224 3.18 -12.46 7.24
C SER A 224 1.85 -12.63 6.49
N ASP A 225 1.06 -11.57 6.34
CA ASP A 225 -0.24 -11.58 5.64
C ASP A 225 -0.08 -11.25 4.15
N CYS A 226 0.81 -11.99 3.48
CA CYS A 226 1.12 -11.88 2.03
C CYS A 226 2.07 -13.00 1.59
N SER A 227 2.48 -13.04 0.33
CA SER A 227 3.45 -13.99 -0.25
C SER A 227 4.74 -14.12 0.58
N ALA A 228 5.20 -13.05 1.22
CA ALA A 228 6.36 -13.15 2.11
C ALA A 228 6.12 -14.11 3.29
N GLY A 229 4.88 -14.14 3.81
CA GLY A 229 4.47 -15.10 4.85
C GLY A 229 4.57 -16.55 4.39
N PHE A 230 4.13 -16.85 3.17
CA PHE A 230 4.25 -18.21 2.61
C PHE A 230 5.73 -18.62 2.44
N GLY A 231 6.57 -17.72 1.94
CA GLY A 231 8.02 -17.95 1.85
C GLY A 231 8.67 -18.21 3.21
N LEU A 232 8.31 -17.43 4.25
CA LEU A 232 8.77 -17.62 5.62
C LEU A 232 8.29 -18.94 6.23
N VAL A 233 7.02 -19.33 6.00
CA VAL A 233 6.47 -20.61 6.47
C VAL A 233 7.22 -21.78 5.84
N ALA A 234 7.48 -21.75 4.53
CA ALA A 234 8.25 -22.77 3.84
C ALA A 234 9.69 -22.88 4.39
N HIS A 235 10.37 -21.75 4.57
CA HIS A 235 11.69 -21.69 5.20
C HIS A 235 11.71 -22.30 6.60
N GLN A 236 10.78 -21.92 7.47
CA GLN A 236 10.70 -22.44 8.83
C GLN A 236 10.36 -23.93 8.87
N HIS A 237 9.51 -24.38 7.96
CA HIS A 237 9.17 -25.81 7.84
C HIS A 237 10.39 -26.66 7.49
N GLU A 238 11.17 -26.25 6.52
CA GLU A 238 12.38 -26.98 6.08
C GLU A 238 13.51 -26.94 7.12
N ARG A 239 13.57 -25.88 7.91
CA ARG A 239 14.59 -25.67 8.94
C ARG A 239 14.14 -26.07 10.35
N ARG A 240 13.12 -26.89 10.46
CA ARG A 240 12.57 -27.31 11.75
C ARG A 240 13.67 -27.79 12.72
N GLY A 241 13.74 -27.18 13.91
CA GLY A 241 14.76 -27.47 14.91
C GLY A 241 16.12 -26.81 14.70
N LYS A 242 16.25 -25.91 13.72
CA LYS A 242 17.43 -25.07 13.49
C LYS A 242 17.07 -23.60 13.68
N ALA A 243 18.08 -22.73 13.72
CA ALA A 243 17.85 -21.29 13.68
C ALA A 243 17.18 -20.87 12.35
N VAL A 244 16.23 -19.97 12.44
CA VAL A 244 15.41 -19.50 11.30
C VAL A 244 15.39 -17.98 11.23
N VAL A 245 15.04 -17.45 10.06
CA VAL A 245 14.66 -16.06 9.88
C VAL A 245 13.23 -15.88 10.42
N SER A 246 13.01 -14.80 11.13
CA SER A 246 11.68 -14.37 11.59
C SER A 246 11.50 -12.88 11.39
N ILE A 247 10.25 -12.42 11.36
CA ILE A 247 9.92 -10.99 11.31
C ILE A 247 9.44 -10.55 12.69
N ASP A 248 10.01 -9.44 13.16
CA ASP A 248 9.70 -8.81 14.44
C ASP A 248 8.96 -7.48 14.18
N SER A 249 7.64 -7.50 14.38
CA SER A 249 6.81 -6.30 14.22
C SER A 249 7.03 -5.26 15.32
N ALA A 250 7.51 -5.65 16.50
CA ALA A 250 7.89 -4.69 17.53
C ALA A 250 9.15 -3.92 17.13
N LYS A 251 10.08 -4.58 16.42
CA LYS A 251 11.24 -3.92 15.82
C LYS A 251 10.82 -2.92 14.74
N ASP A 252 9.85 -3.25 13.89
CA ASP A 252 9.27 -2.29 12.94
C ASP A 252 8.74 -1.04 13.64
N PHE A 253 7.99 -1.23 14.72
CA PHE A 253 7.41 -0.12 15.46
C PHE A 253 8.48 0.74 16.16
N TYR A 254 9.49 0.10 16.72
CA TYR A 254 10.63 0.80 17.30
C TYR A 254 11.39 1.61 16.25
N GLU A 255 11.73 1.02 15.11
CA GLU A 255 12.45 1.70 14.01
C GLU A 255 11.64 2.89 13.47
N LEU A 256 10.35 2.73 13.22
CA LEU A 256 9.48 3.83 12.77
C LEU A 256 9.40 4.94 13.82
N THR A 257 9.40 4.59 15.12
CA THR A 257 9.45 5.57 16.21
C THR A 257 10.76 6.34 16.21
N GLN A 258 11.90 5.70 15.92
CA GLN A 258 13.20 6.40 15.80
C GLN A 258 13.17 7.46 14.69
N LEU A 259 12.44 7.23 13.58
CA LEU A 259 12.27 8.26 12.54
C LEU A 259 11.53 9.49 13.07
N LYS A 260 10.51 9.29 13.89
CA LYS A 260 9.77 10.39 14.55
C LYS A 260 10.66 11.18 15.51
N ILE A 261 11.48 10.49 16.29
CA ILE A 261 12.42 11.11 17.24
C ILE A 261 13.48 11.92 16.49
N ALA A 262 14.03 11.36 15.41
CA ALA A 262 15.05 12.03 14.59
C ALA A 262 14.49 13.20 13.77
N ASN A 263 13.21 13.18 13.41
CA ASN A 263 12.55 14.22 12.63
C ASN A 263 11.21 14.63 13.28
N PRO A 264 11.23 15.53 14.25
CA PRO A 264 10.03 15.88 15.05
C PRO A 264 8.84 16.39 14.22
N THR A 265 9.09 17.13 13.15
CA THR A 265 8.03 17.60 12.24
C THR A 265 7.70 16.53 11.21
N THR A 266 6.50 15.95 11.30
CA THR A 266 6.04 14.89 10.41
C THR A 266 4.66 15.17 9.86
N GLY A 267 4.37 14.63 8.67
CA GLY A 267 3.08 14.66 8.02
C GLY A 267 2.67 13.27 7.54
N LEU A 268 1.39 12.96 7.64
CA LEU A 268 0.81 11.69 7.23
C LEU A 268 -0.07 11.86 6.00
N LEU A 269 0.18 11.06 4.97
CA LEU A 269 -0.72 10.86 3.83
C LEU A 269 -1.22 9.41 3.88
N MET A 270 -2.48 9.21 4.28
CA MET A 270 -3.04 7.90 4.56
C MET A 270 -4.08 7.52 3.51
N ILE A 271 -3.80 6.45 2.77
CA ILE A 271 -4.69 5.88 1.76
C ILE A 271 -5.35 4.64 2.36
N GLY A 272 -6.65 4.75 2.67
CA GLY A 272 -7.37 3.80 3.50
C GLY A 272 -7.12 4.02 4.99
N GLY A 273 -6.99 2.95 5.75
CA GLY A 273 -6.81 2.98 7.20
C GLY A 273 -6.09 1.72 7.71
N GLY A 274 -6.68 1.05 8.70
CA GLY A 274 -6.15 -0.20 9.26
C GLY A 274 -4.80 -0.07 9.94
N VAL A 275 -4.01 -1.14 9.91
CA VAL A 275 -2.71 -1.24 10.58
C VAL A 275 -1.70 -0.20 10.08
N PRO A 276 -1.53 0.05 8.76
CA PRO A 276 -0.58 1.06 8.29
C PRO A 276 -0.83 2.45 8.85
N LYS A 277 -2.10 2.89 8.87
CA LYS A 277 -2.49 4.16 9.49
C LYS A 277 -2.17 4.19 10.97
N ASN A 278 -2.57 3.15 11.71
CA ASN A 278 -2.45 3.14 13.17
C ASN A 278 -0.98 3.13 13.60
N PHE A 279 -0.15 2.30 12.97
CA PHE A 279 1.29 2.28 13.22
C PHE A 279 1.94 3.65 13.04
N ALA A 280 1.68 4.30 11.92
CA ALA A 280 2.25 5.62 11.63
C ALA A 280 1.76 6.69 12.62
N GLN A 281 0.50 6.65 13.04
CA GLN A 281 -0.03 7.60 14.02
C GLN A 281 0.55 7.38 15.43
N ASP A 282 0.76 6.12 15.81
CA ASP A 282 1.13 5.75 17.18
C ASP A 282 2.61 6.00 17.52
N ILE A 283 3.46 6.34 16.55
CA ILE A 283 4.87 6.64 16.80
C ILE A 283 5.08 7.86 17.71
N VAL A 284 4.12 8.77 17.80
CA VAL A 284 4.15 9.88 18.77
C VAL A 284 4.00 9.32 20.18
N VAL A 285 3.00 8.47 20.40
CA VAL A 285 2.75 7.82 21.69
C VAL A 285 3.89 6.88 22.07
N ALA A 286 4.44 6.15 21.09
CA ALA A 286 5.58 5.28 21.31
C ALA A 286 6.85 6.07 21.72
N ALA A 287 7.08 7.24 21.14
CA ALA A 287 8.18 8.12 21.56
C ALA A 287 8.03 8.58 23.01
N ASP A 288 6.80 8.93 23.44
CA ASP A 288 6.49 9.28 24.84
C ASP A 288 6.79 8.11 25.79
N VAL A 289 6.40 6.88 25.42
CA VAL A 289 6.74 5.65 26.17
C VAL A 289 8.25 5.48 26.32
N LEU A 290 9.04 5.92 25.34
CA LEU A 290 10.51 5.92 25.40
C LEU A 290 11.08 7.13 26.17
N GLY A 291 10.25 7.98 26.74
CA GLY A 291 10.66 9.16 27.52
C GLY A 291 11.05 10.37 26.65
N VAL A 292 10.65 10.38 25.38
CA VAL A 292 10.91 11.47 24.44
C VAL A 292 9.61 12.24 24.19
N ASP A 293 9.57 13.51 24.56
CA ASP A 293 8.45 14.42 24.26
C ASP A 293 8.45 14.72 22.76
N ALA A 294 7.65 13.98 21.99
CA ALA A 294 7.54 14.10 20.55
C ALA A 294 6.30 14.90 20.16
N SER A 295 6.46 15.91 19.30
CA SER A 295 5.33 16.69 18.76
C SER A 295 4.36 15.80 18.00
N MET A 296 3.05 16.10 18.07
CA MET A 296 2.03 15.48 17.21
C MET A 296 2.40 15.60 15.72
N HIS A 297 1.82 14.77 14.88
CA HIS A 297 1.94 14.94 13.41
C HIS A 297 1.32 16.29 13.03
N LYS A 298 2.11 17.17 12.42
CA LYS A 298 1.71 18.54 12.05
C LYS A 298 0.69 18.55 10.91
N TYR A 299 0.81 17.62 9.99
CA TYR A 299 -0.08 17.48 8.84
C TYR A 299 -0.67 16.09 8.81
N ALA A 300 -1.96 15.97 8.49
CA ALA A 300 -2.59 14.67 8.32
C ALA A 300 -3.69 14.69 7.26
N ILE A 301 -3.61 13.79 6.31
CA ILE A 301 -4.63 13.56 5.28
C ILE A 301 -5.02 12.10 5.34
N GLN A 302 -6.32 11.80 5.33
CA GLN A 302 -6.80 10.44 5.17
C GLN A 302 -7.84 10.36 4.05
N ILE A 303 -7.65 9.46 3.09
CA ILE A 303 -8.62 9.10 2.07
C ILE A 303 -9.24 7.77 2.46
N THR A 304 -10.55 7.70 2.66
CA THR A 304 -11.22 6.46 3.06
C THR A 304 -12.69 6.46 2.62
N VAL A 305 -13.23 5.27 2.36
CA VAL A 305 -14.68 5.06 2.16
C VAL A 305 -15.38 4.59 3.44
N ALA A 306 -14.62 4.34 4.52
CA ALA A 306 -15.18 3.88 5.79
C ALA A 306 -15.90 5.03 6.50
N ASP A 307 -17.11 4.74 7.02
CA ASP A 307 -17.89 5.67 7.82
C ASP A 307 -17.26 5.88 9.21
N ALA A 308 -17.25 7.09 9.73
CA ALA A 308 -16.74 7.43 11.05
C ALA A 308 -17.44 6.68 12.21
N ARG A 309 -18.64 6.14 11.97
CA ARG A 309 -19.40 5.32 12.94
C ARG A 309 -19.02 3.83 12.89
N ASP A 310 -18.24 3.41 11.90
CA ASP A 310 -17.69 2.07 11.84
C ASP A 310 -16.58 1.94 12.91
N GLY A 311 -16.71 0.96 13.81
CA GLY A 311 -15.73 0.71 14.87
C GLY A 311 -14.36 0.20 14.40
N ALA A 312 -14.14 0.03 13.08
CA ALA A 312 -12.86 -0.36 12.51
C ALA A 312 -11.85 0.81 12.49
N LEU A 313 -10.56 0.51 12.50
CA LEU A 313 -9.47 1.50 12.46
C LEU A 313 -9.58 2.46 11.25
N SER A 314 -10.10 1.98 10.12
CA SER A 314 -10.31 2.80 8.92
C SER A 314 -11.37 3.88 9.12
N GLY A 315 -12.34 3.67 10.00
CA GLY A 315 -13.40 4.61 10.35
C GLY A 315 -12.99 5.63 11.42
N SER A 316 -11.92 5.39 12.20
CA SER A 316 -11.47 6.35 13.21
C SER A 316 -11.01 7.65 12.56
N THR A 317 -11.48 8.78 13.08
CA THR A 317 -11.23 10.09 12.49
C THR A 317 -9.90 10.69 12.93
N LEU A 318 -9.40 11.68 12.18
CA LEU A 318 -8.21 12.44 12.57
C LEU A 318 -8.46 13.26 13.85
N LYS A 319 -9.71 13.67 14.09
CA LYS A 319 -10.12 14.34 15.35
C LYS A 319 -10.04 13.40 16.55
N GLU A 320 -10.43 12.14 16.38
CA GLU A 320 -10.21 11.12 17.42
C GLU A 320 -8.72 10.89 17.65
N ALA A 321 -7.90 10.82 16.59
CA ALA A 321 -6.47 10.70 16.71
C ALA A 321 -5.83 11.86 17.50
N SER A 322 -6.38 13.07 17.39
CA SER A 322 -5.95 14.21 18.22
C SER A 322 -6.24 13.99 19.70
N SER A 323 -7.36 13.35 20.06
CA SER A 323 -7.67 13.05 21.46
C SER A 323 -6.66 12.08 22.12
N TRP A 324 -5.91 11.36 21.30
CA TRP A 324 -4.82 10.48 21.71
C TRP A 324 -3.42 11.13 21.62
N GLY A 325 -3.36 12.44 21.34
CA GLY A 325 -2.11 13.17 21.18
C GLY A 325 -1.31 12.83 19.93
N LYS A 326 -1.95 12.28 18.89
CA LYS A 326 -1.26 11.76 17.68
C LYS A 326 -1.19 12.80 16.55
N VAL A 327 -2.27 13.56 16.31
CA VAL A 327 -2.44 14.47 15.16
C VAL A 327 -2.83 15.86 15.63
N ASP A 328 -2.16 16.89 15.12
CA ASP A 328 -2.54 18.28 15.27
C ASP A 328 -3.73 18.61 14.35
N LEU A 329 -4.72 19.34 14.87
CA LEU A 329 -5.94 19.66 14.13
C LEU A 329 -5.81 20.88 13.20
N THR A 330 -4.67 21.55 13.18
CA THR A 330 -4.47 22.76 12.37
C THR A 330 -4.51 22.46 10.87
N TYR A 331 -3.83 21.38 10.48
CA TYR A 331 -3.68 20.96 9.08
C TYR A 331 -4.09 19.50 8.90
N GLU A 332 -5.37 19.21 9.13
CA GLU A 332 -5.95 17.88 8.96
C GLU A 332 -7.10 17.89 7.94
N GLN A 333 -7.25 16.81 7.19
CA GLN A 333 -8.41 16.60 6.32
C GLN A 333 -8.71 15.12 6.11
N MET A 334 -9.95 14.72 6.39
CA MET A 334 -10.52 13.47 5.92
C MET A 334 -11.18 13.68 4.55
N VAL A 335 -10.93 12.79 3.61
CA VAL A 335 -11.57 12.74 2.30
C VAL A 335 -12.36 11.44 2.18
N PHE A 336 -13.69 11.53 2.26
CA PHE A 336 -14.57 10.39 2.10
C PHE A 336 -14.79 10.10 0.61
N ALA A 337 -13.83 9.39 0.03
CA ALA A 337 -13.81 9.03 -1.36
C ALA A 337 -13.01 7.73 -1.57
N GLU A 338 -13.24 7.08 -2.72
CA GLU A 338 -12.47 5.93 -3.13
C GLU A 338 -11.06 6.35 -3.58
N ALA A 339 -10.06 5.53 -3.25
CA ALA A 339 -8.65 5.88 -3.36
C ALA A 339 -8.17 6.06 -4.81
N THR A 340 -8.65 5.25 -5.76
CA THR A 340 -8.22 5.33 -7.16
C THR A 340 -8.68 6.62 -7.85
N ILE A 341 -9.70 7.28 -7.31
CA ILE A 341 -10.19 8.58 -7.77
C ILE A 341 -9.46 9.72 -7.04
N ALA A 342 -9.41 9.69 -5.71
CA ALA A 342 -8.98 10.83 -4.91
C ALA A 342 -7.45 10.96 -4.84
N PHE A 343 -6.73 9.86 -4.68
CA PHE A 343 -5.27 9.90 -4.47
C PHE A 343 -4.51 10.47 -5.67
N PRO A 344 -4.77 10.06 -6.94
CA PRO A 344 -4.09 10.65 -8.09
C PRO A 344 -4.33 12.16 -8.25
N LEU A 345 -5.51 12.65 -7.87
CA LEU A 345 -5.82 14.07 -7.93
C LEU A 345 -5.01 14.86 -6.89
N ILE A 346 -4.90 14.37 -5.66
CA ILE A 346 -4.11 14.99 -4.59
C ILE A 346 -2.61 14.95 -4.94
N ALA A 347 -2.10 13.78 -5.36
CA ALA A 347 -0.70 13.60 -5.75
C ALA A 347 -0.33 14.44 -6.97
N GLY A 348 -1.13 14.38 -8.03
CA GLY A 348 -0.95 15.13 -9.27
C GLY A 348 -1.02 16.64 -9.05
N TYR A 349 -1.92 17.12 -8.18
CA TYR A 349 -1.98 18.53 -7.81
C TYR A 349 -0.65 19.00 -7.23
N ALA A 350 -0.16 18.35 -6.18
CA ALA A 350 1.09 18.72 -5.52
C ALA A 350 2.31 18.60 -6.46
N PHE A 351 2.31 17.59 -7.34
CA PHE A 351 3.34 17.42 -8.36
C PHE A 351 3.37 18.62 -9.33
N HIS A 352 2.24 18.97 -9.94
CA HIS A 352 2.15 20.07 -10.92
C HIS A 352 2.20 21.48 -10.31
N LYS A 353 2.08 21.59 -8.97
CA LYS A 353 2.40 22.84 -8.22
C LYS A 353 3.89 22.96 -7.91
N ASP A 354 4.71 22.03 -8.37
CA ASP A 354 6.14 21.99 -8.11
C ASP A 354 6.49 22.03 -6.59
N ALA A 355 5.61 21.53 -5.76
CA ALA A 355 5.72 21.62 -4.30
C ALA A 355 6.98 20.90 -3.76
N TYR A 356 7.45 19.89 -4.48
CA TYR A 356 8.60 19.06 -4.11
C TYR A 356 9.96 19.63 -4.52
N LYS A 357 10.03 20.61 -5.43
CA LYS A 357 11.30 21.06 -6.05
C LYS A 357 12.33 21.61 -5.07
N ALA A 358 11.87 22.16 -3.94
CA ALA A 358 12.76 22.66 -2.89
C ALA A 358 13.15 21.57 -1.86
N ARG A 359 12.58 20.37 -1.96
CA ARG A 359 12.82 19.28 -1.00
C ARG A 359 14.05 18.47 -1.36
N THR A 360 14.79 18.09 -0.32
CA THR A 360 15.70 16.93 -0.34
C THR A 360 15.08 15.82 0.48
N GLY A 361 15.15 14.58 0.01
CA GLY A 361 14.66 13.42 0.76
C GLY A 361 15.35 13.30 2.12
N LYS A 362 14.63 12.90 3.16
CA LYS A 362 15.16 12.79 4.54
C LYS A 362 16.14 11.65 4.73
N LYS A 363 16.24 10.71 3.77
CA LYS A 363 17.16 9.56 3.82
C LYS A 363 17.05 8.78 5.14
N PHE A 364 15.83 8.49 5.54
CA PHE A 364 15.53 7.87 6.82
C PHE A 364 16.16 6.49 7.00
N ALA A 365 16.50 5.78 5.93
CA ALA A 365 17.23 4.53 6.04
C ALA A 365 18.56 4.70 6.81
N ALA A 366 19.27 5.80 6.59
CA ALA A 366 20.54 6.08 7.28
C ALA A 366 20.39 6.31 8.81
N VAL A 367 19.20 6.75 9.26
CA VAL A 367 18.90 6.90 10.70
C VAL A 367 18.79 5.55 11.41
N LEU A 368 18.44 4.50 10.65
CA LEU A 368 18.14 3.16 11.15
C LEU A 368 19.31 2.18 11.01
N GLU A 369 20.38 2.57 10.38
CA GLU A 369 21.59 1.74 10.32
C GLU A 369 22.17 1.57 11.74
N PRO A 370 22.57 0.33 12.11
CA PRO A 370 23.22 0.13 13.40
C PRO A 370 24.48 0.99 13.42
N VAL A 371 24.58 1.87 14.41
CA VAL A 371 25.84 2.50 14.75
C VAL A 371 26.79 1.34 15.08
N THR A 372 27.69 1.05 14.15
CA THR A 372 28.77 0.09 14.42
C THR A 372 29.58 0.66 15.58
N ALA A 373 29.37 0.06 16.77
CA ALA A 373 30.12 0.39 17.98
C ALA A 373 31.59 -0.03 17.83
#